data_19c778a5c83f13714f660c078997dbe0
#
_entry.id   19c778a5c83f13714f660c078997dbe0
#
_cell.length_a   1.000
_cell.length_b   1.000
_cell.length_c   1.000
_cell.angle_alpha   90.00
_cell.angle_beta   90.00
_cell.angle_gamma   90.00
#
_symmetry.space_group_name_H-M   'P 1'
#
loop_
_entity.id
_entity.type
_entity.pdbx_description
1 polymer ?
#
loop_
_entity_poly.entity_id
_entity_poly.type
_entity_poly.pdbx_seq_one_letter_code
_entity_poly.pdbx_strand_id
1 'polypeptide(L)'
;YQAGALGKIIYSEGEYYHDFGPNGLAGYNPKTGKVDKMGWRRGLVPMWYPTHSAAYYVSITGGRFTEVSGLGTAGRYAEFQKENNSYQNPFGTEVAMYKTSEEGISRMVVGWDLKDAHGEKGRVYGEKPHNKNISGQRPALPPGVGGGGHGGSHGQLTNNFIESILLDKKPIVDVCDALNMTLSGVIAHKSALKDGEWMKIPQYGV
;
A
#
# COMPACT_ATOMS: atom_id res chain seq x y z
N TYR A 1 10.43 -6.91 15.89
CA TYR A 1 9.70 -5.89 16.64
C TYR A 1 9.13 -6.49 17.94
N GLN A 2 8.30 -7.51 17.87
CA GLN A 2 7.69 -8.15 19.05
C GLN A 2 8.69 -8.63 20.11
N ALA A 3 9.87 -9.06 19.71
CA ALA A 3 10.97 -9.39 20.62
C ALA A 3 11.68 -8.15 21.21
N GLY A 4 11.22 -6.94 20.94
CA GLY A 4 11.80 -5.69 21.43
C GLY A 4 13.15 -5.32 20.81
N ALA A 5 13.51 -5.95 19.69
CA ALA A 5 14.82 -5.73 19.06
C ALA A 5 15.00 -4.33 18.48
N LEU A 6 13.91 -3.68 18.04
CA LEU A 6 13.93 -2.33 17.48
C LEU A 6 13.58 -1.24 18.50
N GLY A 7 12.94 -1.59 19.62
CA GLY A 7 12.30 -0.61 20.50
C GLY A 7 11.08 0.04 19.83
N LYS A 8 10.75 1.27 20.20
CA LYS A 8 9.72 2.09 19.54
C LYS A 8 10.17 2.45 18.14
N ILE A 9 9.28 2.42 17.16
CA ILE A 9 9.58 2.84 15.80
C ILE A 9 9.52 4.36 15.71
N ILE A 10 10.66 4.97 15.38
CA ILE A 10 10.80 6.41 15.22
C ILE A 10 10.44 6.83 13.81
N TYR A 11 10.90 6.09 12.80
CA TYR A 11 10.68 6.38 11.40
C TYR A 11 10.46 5.11 10.59
N SER A 12 9.56 5.20 9.63
CA SER A 12 9.39 4.16 8.61
C SER A 12 9.20 4.78 7.23
N GLU A 13 9.52 4.03 6.20
CA GLU A 13 9.21 4.40 4.83
C GLU A 13 8.81 3.19 4.01
N GLY A 14 7.91 3.43 3.06
CA GLY A 14 7.47 2.45 2.09
C GLY A 14 7.30 3.07 0.71
N GLU A 15 7.71 2.34 -0.31
CA GLU A 15 7.66 2.77 -1.70
C GLU A 15 7.03 1.66 -2.55
N TYR A 16 6.17 2.07 -3.48
CA TYR A 16 5.67 1.20 -4.53
C TYR A 16 5.70 1.94 -5.86
N TYR A 17 6.53 1.47 -6.76
CA TYR A 17 6.68 2.04 -8.10
C TYR A 17 6.31 1.02 -9.16
N HIS A 18 5.44 1.42 -10.08
CA HIS A 18 5.05 0.60 -11.19
C HIS A 18 4.71 1.48 -12.39
N ASP A 19 5.69 1.78 -13.23
CA ASP A 19 5.43 2.47 -14.48
C ASP A 19 4.69 1.53 -15.43
N PHE A 20 3.41 1.75 -15.60
CA PHE A 20 2.57 0.98 -16.53
C PHE A 20 2.65 1.48 -17.98
N GLY A 21 3.31 2.60 -18.22
CA GLY A 21 3.29 3.27 -19.50
C GLY A 21 1.92 3.87 -19.88
N PRO A 22 1.83 4.52 -21.04
CA PRO A 22 0.58 5.09 -21.52
C PRO A 22 -0.51 4.02 -21.66
N ASN A 23 -1.68 4.28 -21.08
CA ASN A 23 -2.83 3.36 -21.03
C ASN A 23 -2.57 2.01 -20.32
N GLY A 24 -1.45 1.86 -19.61
CA GLY A 24 -1.08 0.59 -18.99
C GLY A 24 -2.01 0.14 -17.87
N LEU A 25 -2.69 1.07 -17.21
CA LEU A 25 -3.76 0.79 -16.23
C LEU A 25 -5.15 0.65 -16.88
N ALA A 26 -5.28 0.98 -18.17
CA ALA A 26 -6.53 0.75 -18.88
C ALA A 26 -6.68 -0.74 -19.20
N GLY A 27 -7.71 -1.37 -18.70
CA GLY A 27 -8.05 -2.73 -19.08
C GLY A 27 -8.37 -2.85 -20.58
N TYR A 28 -8.20 -4.03 -21.14
CA TYR A 28 -8.73 -4.34 -22.46
C TYR A 28 -10.16 -4.86 -22.33
N ASN A 29 -11.04 -4.39 -23.19
CA ASN A 29 -12.34 -5.01 -23.36
C ASN A 29 -12.14 -6.35 -24.08
N PRO A 30 -12.44 -7.50 -23.43
CA PRO A 30 -12.17 -8.81 -24.01
C PRO A 30 -12.99 -9.11 -25.25
N LYS A 31 -14.11 -8.42 -25.44
CA LYS A 31 -14.98 -8.61 -26.62
C LYS A 31 -14.51 -7.84 -27.85
N THR A 32 -13.87 -6.71 -27.67
CA THR A 32 -13.46 -5.82 -28.77
C THR A 32 -11.96 -5.77 -29.00
N GLY A 33 -11.16 -6.27 -28.07
CA GLY A 33 -9.70 -6.15 -28.07
C GLY A 33 -9.18 -4.70 -27.94
N LYS A 34 -10.08 -3.75 -27.68
CA LYS A 34 -9.73 -2.32 -27.56
C LYS A 34 -9.49 -1.94 -26.10
N VAL A 35 -8.66 -0.91 -25.92
CA VAL A 35 -8.43 -0.31 -24.60
C VAL A 35 -9.76 0.22 -24.06
N ASP A 36 -10.13 -0.22 -22.86
CA ASP A 36 -11.29 0.30 -22.16
C ASP A 36 -10.93 1.63 -21.52
N LYS A 37 -11.35 2.71 -22.16
CA LYS A 37 -11.13 4.08 -21.67
C LYS A 37 -11.89 4.41 -20.39
N MET A 38 -12.88 3.61 -20.02
CA MET A 38 -13.67 3.77 -18.78
C MET A 38 -13.46 2.62 -17.80
N GLY A 39 -12.46 1.78 -18.05
CA GLY A 39 -12.09 0.71 -17.13
C GLY A 39 -11.73 1.25 -15.73
N TRP A 40 -12.11 0.49 -14.70
CA TRP A 40 -11.91 0.91 -13.30
C TRP A 40 -10.44 1.17 -12.91
N ARG A 41 -9.49 0.63 -13.67
CA ARG A 41 -8.05 0.89 -13.43
C ARG A 41 -7.53 2.16 -14.10
N ARG A 42 -8.27 2.73 -15.05
CA ARG A 42 -7.80 3.90 -15.80
C ARG A 42 -7.72 5.12 -14.89
N GLY A 43 -6.53 5.69 -14.78
CA GLY A 43 -6.25 6.82 -13.91
C GLY A 43 -6.42 6.49 -12.43
N LEU A 44 -6.23 5.22 -12.05
CA LEU A 44 -6.30 4.78 -10.66
C LEU A 44 -5.41 5.65 -9.79
N VAL A 45 -6.00 6.17 -8.72
CA VAL A 45 -5.31 7.00 -7.73
C VAL A 45 -4.13 6.24 -7.13
N PRO A 46 -2.90 6.76 -7.17
CA PRO A 46 -1.74 6.06 -6.63
C PRO A 46 -1.92 5.67 -5.16
N MET A 47 -2.31 6.60 -4.31
CA MET A 47 -2.49 6.33 -2.88
C MET A 47 -3.70 5.44 -2.55
N TRP A 48 -4.56 5.08 -3.52
CA TRP A 48 -5.57 4.04 -3.30
C TRP A 48 -5.01 2.61 -3.43
N TYR A 49 -3.71 2.51 -3.64
CA TYR A 49 -2.96 1.25 -3.61
C TYR A 49 -1.93 1.21 -2.48
N PRO A 50 -2.34 1.58 -1.23
CA PRO A 50 -1.41 1.91 -0.15
C PRO A 50 -0.79 0.67 0.50
N THR A 51 -1.39 -0.50 0.37
CA THR A 51 -0.98 -1.71 1.10
C THR A 51 0.45 -2.11 0.83
N HIS A 52 0.96 -1.89 -0.39
CA HIS A 52 2.34 -2.16 -0.76
C HIS A 52 3.37 -1.29 -0.03
N SER A 53 2.99 -0.10 0.38
CA SER A 53 3.86 0.83 1.14
C SER A 53 3.53 0.85 2.64
N ALA A 54 2.24 0.79 3.01
CA ALA A 54 1.78 0.82 4.39
C ALA A 54 2.15 -0.42 5.21
N ALA A 55 2.21 -1.58 4.56
CA ALA A 55 2.47 -2.85 5.22
C ALA A 55 3.80 -2.90 5.97
N TYR A 56 4.81 -2.16 5.52
CA TYR A 56 6.12 -2.10 6.20
C TYR A 56 6.03 -1.55 7.62
N TYR A 57 5.07 -0.70 7.92
CA TYR A 57 4.84 -0.23 9.28
C TYR A 57 3.75 -1.06 9.97
N VAL A 58 2.56 -1.13 9.39
CA VAL A 58 1.38 -1.73 10.03
C VAL A 58 1.59 -3.20 10.35
N SER A 59 2.10 -4.00 9.39
CA SER A 59 2.28 -5.45 9.60
C SER A 59 3.41 -5.79 10.57
N ILE A 60 4.42 -4.92 10.69
CA ILE A 60 5.54 -5.15 11.61
C ILE A 60 5.14 -4.79 13.04
N THR A 61 4.45 -3.66 13.21
CA THR A 61 4.19 -3.08 14.54
C THR A 61 2.79 -3.39 15.08
N GLY A 62 1.81 -3.63 14.22
CA GLY A 62 0.40 -3.56 14.58
C GLY A 62 -0.10 -2.13 14.82
N GLY A 63 0.76 -1.14 14.57
CA GLY A 63 0.44 0.27 14.75
C GLY A 63 -0.43 0.83 13.62
N ARG A 64 -0.81 2.09 13.74
CA ARG A 64 -1.71 2.78 12.81
C ARG A 64 -1.15 4.14 12.42
N PHE A 65 -1.62 4.65 11.27
CA PHE A 65 -1.39 6.03 10.88
C PHE A 65 -2.53 6.90 11.41
N THR A 66 -2.21 7.98 12.09
CA THR A 66 -3.19 8.82 12.78
C THR A 66 -3.53 10.10 12.03
N GLU A 67 -2.54 10.68 11.36
CA GLU A 67 -2.69 11.89 10.55
C GLU A 67 -1.82 11.77 9.30
N VAL A 68 -2.17 12.50 8.26
CA VAL A 68 -1.44 12.51 6.99
C VAL A 68 -1.43 13.88 6.33
N SER A 69 -0.31 14.19 5.67
CA SER A 69 -0.17 15.25 4.69
C SER A 69 0.39 14.63 3.41
N GLY A 70 -0.30 14.81 2.29
CA GLY A 70 0.04 14.22 1.00
C GLY A 70 0.16 15.24 -0.11
N LEU A 71 1.04 14.98 -1.07
CA LEU A 71 1.23 15.77 -2.28
C LEU A 71 1.22 14.86 -3.49
N GLY A 72 0.69 15.34 -4.61
CA GLY A 72 0.67 14.63 -5.87
C GLY A 72 1.37 15.41 -6.98
N THR A 73 2.03 14.70 -7.88
CA THR A 73 2.57 15.29 -9.12
C THR A 73 1.59 15.10 -10.25
N ALA A 74 1.43 16.12 -11.10
CA ALA A 74 0.62 15.98 -12.30
C ALA A 74 1.06 14.77 -13.12
N GLY A 75 0.11 13.92 -13.49
CA GLY A 75 0.40 12.69 -14.19
C GLY A 75 0.91 12.91 -15.61
N ARG A 76 1.92 12.13 -16.03
CA ARG A 76 2.54 12.24 -17.35
C ARG A 76 1.68 11.70 -18.48
N TYR A 77 0.80 10.76 -18.20
CA TYR A 77 -0.02 10.07 -19.19
C TYR A 77 -1.43 10.64 -19.24
N ALA A 78 -2.07 10.54 -20.40
CA ALA A 78 -3.39 11.10 -20.64
C ALA A 78 -4.47 10.58 -19.67
N GLU A 79 -4.32 9.35 -19.19
CA GLU A 79 -5.24 8.75 -18.20
C GLU A 79 -5.24 9.44 -16.83
N PHE A 80 -4.21 10.22 -16.52
CA PHE A 80 -4.14 11.02 -15.28
C PHE A 80 -4.60 12.47 -15.46
N GLN A 81 -5.23 12.79 -16.57
CA GLN A 81 -5.98 14.04 -16.68
C GLN A 81 -7.37 13.83 -16.09
N LYS A 82 -7.85 14.79 -15.29
CA LYS A 82 -9.12 14.67 -14.54
C LYS A 82 -10.32 14.26 -15.41
N GLU A 83 -10.37 14.80 -16.62
CA GLU A 83 -11.43 14.53 -17.60
C GLU A 83 -11.34 13.15 -18.28
N ASN A 84 -10.23 12.44 -18.12
CA ASN A 84 -9.95 11.19 -18.82
C ASN A 84 -10.07 9.95 -17.93
N ASN A 85 -10.50 10.11 -16.68
CA ASN A 85 -10.71 9.00 -15.75
C ASN A 85 -11.91 9.25 -14.85
N SER A 86 -12.55 8.16 -14.37
CA SER A 86 -13.73 8.23 -13.52
C SER A 86 -13.47 8.76 -12.11
N TYR A 87 -12.22 8.81 -11.69
CA TYR A 87 -11.80 9.26 -10.36
C TYR A 87 -11.53 10.75 -10.29
N GLN A 88 -11.52 11.45 -11.44
CA GLN A 88 -11.05 12.83 -11.56
C GLN A 88 -9.65 13.03 -10.95
N ASN A 89 -8.83 11.95 -11.00
CA ASN A 89 -7.48 11.95 -10.46
C ASN A 89 -6.52 12.67 -11.40
N PRO A 90 -5.80 13.73 -10.93
CA PRO A 90 -4.80 14.42 -11.72
C PRO A 90 -3.38 13.88 -11.52
N PHE A 91 -3.19 12.93 -10.61
CA PHE A 91 -1.86 12.54 -10.14
C PHE A 91 -1.42 11.20 -10.73
N GLY A 92 -0.18 11.16 -11.20
CA GLY A 92 0.49 9.92 -11.60
C GLY A 92 1.35 9.35 -10.47
N THR A 93 1.85 10.22 -9.59
CA THR A 93 2.63 9.83 -8.40
C THR A 93 2.19 10.66 -7.21
N GLU A 94 2.07 10.02 -6.06
CA GLU A 94 1.74 10.65 -4.78
C GLU A 94 2.74 10.27 -3.71
N VAL A 95 3.08 11.27 -2.87
CA VAL A 95 3.95 11.13 -1.69
C VAL A 95 3.20 11.62 -0.47
N ALA A 96 3.27 10.87 0.63
CA ALA A 96 2.60 11.26 1.87
C ALA A 96 3.48 11.07 3.09
N MET A 97 3.35 11.99 4.04
CA MET A 97 3.94 11.93 5.37
C MET A 97 2.85 11.65 6.39
N TYR A 98 3.11 10.72 7.29
CA TYR A 98 2.16 10.26 8.29
C TYR A 98 2.71 10.45 9.70
N LYS A 99 1.83 10.77 10.65
CA LYS A 99 2.07 10.52 12.06
C LYS A 99 1.57 9.11 12.41
N THR A 100 2.30 8.43 13.26
CA THR A 100 1.95 7.06 13.69
C THR A 100 1.37 7.02 15.09
N SER A 101 0.68 5.94 15.43
CA SER A 101 0.15 5.71 16.79
C SER A 101 1.24 5.55 17.86
N GLU A 102 2.48 5.34 17.45
CA GLU A 102 3.66 5.29 18.32
C GLU A 102 4.41 6.63 18.38
N GLU A 103 3.78 7.74 17.94
CA GLU A 103 4.37 9.07 17.88
C GLU A 103 5.59 9.21 16.94
N GLY A 104 5.80 8.24 16.09
CA GLY A 104 6.81 8.27 15.03
C GLY A 104 6.25 8.93 13.76
N ILE A 105 7.09 8.94 12.73
CA ILE A 105 6.77 9.47 11.39
C ILE A 105 6.96 8.38 10.36
N SER A 106 6.09 8.34 9.36
CA SER A 106 6.23 7.46 8.20
C SER A 106 6.14 8.24 6.90
N ARG A 107 6.90 7.84 5.89
CA ARG A 107 6.80 8.33 4.51
C ARG A 107 6.33 7.22 3.59
N MET A 108 5.38 7.51 2.74
CA MET A 108 4.96 6.58 1.69
C MET A 108 5.01 7.25 0.33
N VAL A 109 5.36 6.47 -0.69
CA VAL A 109 5.32 6.88 -2.09
C VAL A 109 4.65 5.78 -2.90
N VAL A 110 3.71 6.18 -3.76
CA VAL A 110 3.14 5.30 -4.79
C VAL A 110 3.18 6.04 -6.12
N GLY A 111 3.73 5.40 -7.15
CA GLY A 111 3.89 6.02 -8.46
C GLY A 111 3.61 5.06 -9.61
N TRP A 112 2.81 5.54 -10.58
CA TRP A 112 2.41 4.83 -11.79
C TRP A 112 3.12 5.31 -13.05
N ASP A 113 3.83 6.44 -12.97
CA ASP A 113 4.40 7.12 -14.12
C ASP A 113 5.87 7.56 -13.92
N LEU A 114 6.54 6.96 -12.97
CA LEU A 114 7.98 7.13 -12.74
C LEU A 114 8.73 6.16 -13.65
N LYS A 115 9.22 6.69 -14.77
CA LYS A 115 9.93 5.90 -15.76
C LYS A 115 11.12 5.17 -15.14
N ASP A 116 11.25 3.90 -15.50
CA ASP A 116 12.32 2.99 -15.04
C ASP A 116 12.32 2.71 -13.53
N ALA A 117 11.32 3.19 -12.78
CA ALA A 117 11.15 2.84 -11.38
C ALA A 117 10.19 1.65 -11.24
N HIS A 118 10.66 0.59 -10.58
CA HIS A 118 9.90 -0.63 -10.37
C HIS A 118 10.13 -1.23 -9.00
N GLY A 119 9.08 -1.81 -8.44
CA GLY A 119 9.13 -2.66 -7.27
C GLY A 119 8.69 -1.99 -5.98
N GLU A 120 8.85 -2.74 -4.93
CA GLU A 120 8.48 -2.37 -3.56
C GLU A 120 9.74 -2.31 -2.70
N LYS A 121 9.82 -1.29 -1.86
CA LYS A 121 10.89 -1.15 -0.86
C LYS A 121 10.30 -0.56 0.42
N GLY A 122 10.86 -0.97 1.55
CA GLY A 122 10.51 -0.37 2.82
C GLY A 122 11.62 -0.50 3.84
N ARG A 123 11.59 0.41 4.81
CA ARG A 123 12.54 0.46 5.91
C ARG A 123 11.82 0.88 7.18
N VAL A 124 12.25 0.35 8.30
CA VAL A 124 11.80 0.77 9.65
C VAL A 124 13.02 1.04 10.52
N TYR A 125 12.96 2.11 11.28
CA TYR A 125 14.05 2.56 12.17
C TYR A 125 13.46 2.77 13.55
N GLY A 126 14.00 2.04 14.53
CA GLY A 126 13.61 2.13 15.92
C GLY A 126 14.62 2.84 16.79
N GLU A 127 14.35 2.92 18.07
CA GLU A 127 15.25 3.49 19.09
C GLU A 127 16.53 2.69 19.26
N LYS A 128 16.48 1.39 18.96
CA LYS A 128 17.62 0.49 19.09
C LYS A 128 18.28 0.23 17.74
N PRO A 129 19.61 0.26 17.66
CA PRO A 129 20.30 -0.08 16.43
C PRO A 129 20.06 -1.56 16.10
N HIS A 130 19.74 -1.85 14.86
CA HIS A 130 19.69 -3.23 14.36
C HIS A 130 20.86 -3.44 13.40
N ASN A 131 21.71 -4.40 13.73
CA ASN A 131 22.94 -4.67 12.97
C ASN A 131 22.85 -5.90 12.04
N LYS A 132 21.65 -6.40 11.74
CA LYS A 132 21.52 -7.63 10.97
C LYS A 132 20.44 -7.50 9.90
N ASN A 133 20.83 -7.82 8.67
CA ASN A 133 19.86 -8.13 7.62
C ASN A 133 19.09 -9.40 8.03
N ILE A 134 17.86 -9.25 8.47
CA ILE A 134 17.00 -10.37 8.77
C ILE A 134 16.21 -10.63 7.49
N SER A 135 16.52 -11.70 6.78
CA SER A 135 15.65 -12.21 5.73
C SER A 135 14.58 -13.08 6.37
N GLY A 136 13.34 -12.63 6.33
CA GLY A 136 12.21 -13.47 6.70
C GLY A 136 11.98 -14.55 5.65
N GLN A 137 11.91 -15.82 6.05
CA GLN A 137 11.39 -16.88 5.19
C GLN A 137 9.88 -17.00 5.39
N ARG A 138 9.16 -17.13 4.28
CA ARG A 138 7.73 -17.45 4.35
C ARG A 138 7.58 -18.87 4.94
N PRO A 139 6.58 -19.10 5.80
CA PRO A 139 6.25 -20.44 6.22
C PRO A 139 5.98 -21.35 5.02
N ALA A 140 6.34 -22.62 5.13
CA ALA A 140 5.99 -23.59 4.09
C ALA A 140 4.46 -23.71 3.98
N LEU A 141 3.98 -23.85 2.75
CA LEU A 141 2.57 -24.18 2.51
C LEU A 141 2.28 -25.63 2.92
N PRO A 142 1.05 -25.92 3.36
CA PRO A 142 0.63 -27.30 3.57
C PRO A 142 0.81 -28.15 2.31
N PRO A 143 1.04 -29.48 2.46
CA PRO A 143 1.12 -30.38 1.32
C PRO A 143 -0.09 -30.27 0.40
N GLY A 144 0.16 -30.18 -0.91
CA GLY A 144 -0.89 -30.05 -1.92
C GLY A 144 -1.41 -28.63 -2.17
N VAL A 145 -0.99 -27.64 -1.38
CA VAL A 145 -1.35 -26.22 -1.61
C VAL A 145 -0.33 -25.57 -2.50
N GLY A 146 -0.75 -25.14 -3.69
CA GLY A 146 0.11 -24.41 -4.63
C GLY A 146 0.32 -22.95 -4.19
N GLY A 147 1.52 -22.39 -4.42
CA GLY A 147 1.85 -21.01 -4.10
C GLY A 147 1.05 -19.97 -4.88
N GLY A 148 0.72 -20.26 -6.14
CA GLY A 148 0.04 -19.31 -7.02
C GLY A 148 0.94 -18.13 -7.43
N GLY A 149 0.31 -17.04 -7.87
CA GLY A 149 1.00 -15.83 -8.33
C GLY A 149 1.68 -14.99 -7.23
N HIS A 150 2.30 -13.88 -7.65
CA HIS A 150 3.03 -12.94 -6.78
C HIS A 150 4.08 -13.61 -5.86
N GLY A 151 4.91 -14.48 -6.47
CA GLY A 151 5.95 -15.18 -5.74
C GLY A 151 5.43 -16.14 -4.66
N GLY A 152 4.24 -16.72 -4.85
CA GLY A 152 3.64 -17.69 -3.94
C GLY A 152 2.73 -17.08 -2.85
N SER A 153 2.52 -15.77 -2.83
CA SER A 153 1.69 -15.12 -1.78
C SER A 153 0.20 -15.46 -1.87
N HIS A 154 -0.32 -15.79 -3.05
CA HIS A 154 -1.73 -16.15 -3.21
C HIS A 154 -2.09 -17.40 -2.39
N GLY A 155 -1.26 -18.45 -2.45
CA GLY A 155 -1.46 -19.65 -1.67
C GLY A 155 -1.40 -19.39 -0.16
N GLN A 156 -0.45 -18.56 0.28
CA GLN A 156 -0.33 -18.18 1.70
C GLN A 156 -1.56 -17.42 2.22
N LEU A 157 -2.04 -16.43 1.48
CA LEU A 157 -3.21 -15.67 1.85
C LEU A 157 -4.47 -16.52 1.89
N THR A 158 -4.68 -17.37 0.88
CA THR A 158 -5.83 -18.27 0.82
C THR A 158 -5.79 -19.29 1.96
N ASN A 159 -4.63 -19.89 2.21
CA ASN A 159 -4.47 -20.85 3.32
C ASN A 159 -4.76 -20.19 4.66
N ASN A 160 -4.20 -19.00 4.91
CA ASN A 160 -4.43 -18.25 6.14
C ASN A 160 -5.92 -17.93 6.36
N PHE A 161 -6.62 -17.50 5.30
CA PHE A 161 -8.05 -17.23 5.36
C PHE A 161 -8.85 -18.50 5.72
N ILE A 162 -8.58 -19.62 5.05
CA ILE A 162 -9.26 -20.90 5.33
C ILE A 162 -8.97 -21.37 6.74
N GLU A 163 -7.71 -21.33 7.19
CA GLU A 163 -7.34 -21.71 8.55
C GLU A 163 -8.00 -20.82 9.60
N SER A 164 -8.17 -19.51 9.33
CA SER A 164 -8.85 -18.64 10.29
C SER A 164 -10.30 -19.03 10.51
N ILE A 165 -10.96 -19.57 9.48
CA ILE A 165 -12.33 -20.08 9.58
C ILE A 165 -12.36 -21.46 10.28
N LEU A 166 -11.53 -22.40 9.82
CA LEU A 166 -11.57 -23.78 10.29
C LEU A 166 -11.09 -23.92 11.75
N LEU A 167 -10.16 -23.09 12.18
CA LEU A 167 -9.53 -23.14 13.49
C LEU A 167 -10.03 -22.04 14.44
N ASP A 168 -11.02 -21.25 14.02
CA ASP A 168 -11.57 -20.10 14.76
C ASP A 168 -10.47 -19.20 15.32
N LYS A 169 -9.47 -18.88 14.48
CA LYS A 169 -8.34 -18.03 14.88
C LYS A 169 -8.37 -16.70 14.16
N LYS A 170 -7.80 -15.68 14.81
CA LYS A 170 -7.61 -14.36 14.20
C LYS A 170 -6.80 -14.49 12.90
N PRO A 171 -7.26 -13.94 11.76
CA PRO A 171 -6.47 -13.90 10.55
C PRO A 171 -5.21 -13.02 10.74
N ILE A 172 -4.19 -13.23 9.90
CA ILE A 172 -2.95 -12.43 9.92
C ILE A 172 -3.23 -10.95 9.66
N VAL A 173 -4.21 -10.66 8.80
CA VAL A 173 -4.72 -9.31 8.54
C VAL A 173 -6.22 -9.35 8.78
N ASP A 174 -6.69 -8.72 9.83
CA ASP A 174 -8.11 -8.58 10.10
C ASP A 174 -8.72 -7.34 9.42
N VAL A 175 -10.03 -7.14 9.60
CA VAL A 175 -10.74 -6.02 9.00
C VAL A 175 -10.23 -4.66 9.50
N CYS A 176 -9.79 -4.55 10.75
CA CYS A 176 -9.26 -3.33 11.31
C CYS A 176 -7.89 -3.00 10.72
N ASP A 177 -7.02 -3.99 10.58
CA ASP A 177 -5.72 -3.85 9.91
C ASP A 177 -5.91 -3.42 8.44
N ALA A 178 -6.84 -4.06 7.73
CA ALA A 178 -7.16 -3.73 6.34
C ALA A 178 -7.69 -2.30 6.20
N LEU A 179 -8.59 -1.86 7.10
CA LEU A 179 -9.11 -0.49 7.11
C LEU A 179 -8.03 0.53 7.45
N ASN A 180 -7.19 0.27 8.46
CA ASN A 180 -6.10 1.16 8.85
C ASN A 180 -5.08 1.36 7.71
N MET A 181 -4.78 0.30 6.96
CA MET A 181 -3.93 0.42 5.77
C MET A 181 -4.64 1.17 4.63
N THR A 182 -5.87 0.81 4.30
CA THR A 182 -6.59 1.38 3.14
C THR A 182 -6.91 2.84 3.34
N LEU A 183 -7.44 3.22 4.52
CA LEU A 183 -7.83 4.60 4.79
C LEU A 183 -6.64 5.55 4.86
N SER A 184 -5.46 5.07 5.22
CA SER A 184 -4.25 5.88 5.15
C SER A 184 -4.04 6.47 3.75
N GLY A 185 -4.20 5.65 2.71
CA GLY A 185 -4.08 6.09 1.33
C GLY A 185 -5.26 6.95 0.84
N VAL A 186 -6.49 6.59 1.22
CA VAL A 186 -7.68 7.38 0.84
C VAL A 186 -7.59 8.80 1.38
N ILE A 187 -7.17 8.97 2.64
CA ILE A 187 -7.03 10.30 3.25
C ILE A 187 -5.80 11.02 2.70
N ALA A 188 -4.70 10.32 2.38
CA ALA A 188 -3.54 10.91 1.73
C ALA A 188 -3.90 11.56 0.38
N HIS A 189 -4.67 10.87 -0.45
CA HIS A 189 -5.15 11.44 -1.71
C HIS A 189 -6.05 12.68 -1.47
N LYS A 190 -6.95 12.63 -0.49
CA LYS A 190 -7.77 13.80 -0.13
C LYS A 190 -6.91 14.99 0.29
N SER A 191 -5.85 14.74 1.05
CA SER A 191 -4.87 15.75 1.42
C SER A 191 -4.14 16.31 0.20
N ALA A 192 -3.69 15.45 -0.72
CA ALA A 192 -3.00 15.85 -1.95
C ALA A 192 -3.89 16.74 -2.85
N LEU A 193 -5.20 16.48 -2.92
CA LEU A 193 -6.16 17.32 -3.62
C LEU A 193 -6.37 18.70 -2.97
N LYS A 194 -5.83 18.91 -1.77
CA LYS A 194 -5.89 20.14 -0.97
C LYS A 194 -4.49 20.67 -0.63
N ASP A 195 -3.54 20.50 -1.54
CA ASP A 195 -2.18 21.02 -1.43
C ASP A 195 -1.46 20.62 -0.12
N GLY A 196 -1.69 19.40 0.35
CA GLY A 196 -0.99 18.87 1.52
C GLY A 196 -1.61 19.22 2.88
N GLU A 197 -2.87 19.64 2.92
CA GLU A 197 -3.57 19.88 4.20
C GLU A 197 -3.42 18.65 5.12
N TRP A 198 -2.97 18.88 6.36
CA TRP A 198 -2.93 17.83 7.37
C TRP A 198 -4.33 17.34 7.71
N MET A 199 -4.56 16.04 7.55
CA MET A 199 -5.87 15.42 7.76
C MET A 199 -5.77 14.27 8.76
N LYS A 200 -6.77 14.18 9.65
CA LYS A 200 -6.91 13.03 10.56
C LYS A 200 -7.38 11.80 9.79
N ILE A 201 -6.82 10.66 10.13
CA ILE A 201 -7.23 9.35 9.59
C ILE A 201 -8.18 8.70 10.58
N PRO A 202 -9.38 8.26 10.17
CA PRO A 202 -10.28 7.49 11.03
C PRO A 202 -9.57 6.26 11.60
N GLN A 203 -9.80 5.96 12.87
CA GLN A 203 -9.16 4.87 13.60
C GLN A 203 -10.14 3.73 13.85
N TYR A 204 -9.69 2.49 13.68
CA TYR A 204 -10.48 1.28 13.91
C TYR A 204 -9.69 0.29 14.78
N GLY A 205 -10.41 -0.48 15.62
CA GLY A 205 -9.80 -1.48 16.48
C GLY A 205 -8.93 -0.90 17.60
N VAL A 206 -9.35 0.23 18.18
CA VAL A 206 -8.70 0.89 19.34
C VAL A 206 -9.32 0.38 20.63
#